data_14d4587d1da08c9a2f78e8513827c3ad
#
_entry.id   14d4587d1da08c9a2f78e8513827c3ad
#
_cell.length_a   1.000
_cell.length_b   1.000
_cell.length_c   1.000
_cell.angle_alpha   90.00
_cell.angle_beta   90.00
_cell.angle_gamma   90.00
#
_symmetry.space_group_name_H-M   'P 1'
#
loop_
_entity.id
_entity.type
_entity.pdbx_description
1 polymer ?
#
loop_
_entity_poly.entity_id
_entity_poly.type
_entity_poly.pdbx_seq_one_letter_code
_entity_poly.pdbx_strand_id
1 'polypeptide(L)'
;MQVTMKEKVRSSAKGGVLPGFEDFTVYSDVRYLPVGCHPAYLSEGFVGVCTGGSAVLDIFSVRRRVSKDDLVVVIPHMFAVLSEKSDDFAMLFFKTSYTLFMDVLSGMCRPTLDFFFYMRQHYVFTLVESEVERFRNFVHALACKAGSETGHIRRESVILLLRVFYWDIFVQFKKEAVRGGIRYGHKEELVYKFLNLVTEHYSTNREVSFYADKLCISPKYLTMVVHDVTGKSAKECIVEHTLLEIKSCLLYTSPS
;
A
#
# COMPACT_ATOMS: atom_id res chain seq x y z
N MET A 1 -29.75 -16.70 22.54
CA MET A 1 -30.17 -15.88 21.36
C MET A 1 -28.92 -15.44 20.63
N GLN A 2 -28.35 -16.37 19.83
CA GLN A 2 -27.13 -16.11 19.03
C GLN A 2 -27.58 -15.54 17.67
N VAL A 3 -27.61 -14.23 17.55
CA VAL A 3 -27.66 -13.58 16.23
C VAL A 3 -26.34 -13.86 15.57
N THR A 4 -26.34 -14.61 14.48
CA THR A 4 -25.16 -15.05 13.76
C THR A 4 -24.36 -13.81 13.32
N MET A 5 -23.06 -13.80 13.57
CA MET A 5 -22.14 -12.69 13.22
C MET A 5 -22.29 -12.20 11.76
N LYS A 6 -22.72 -13.10 10.86
CA LYS A 6 -23.04 -12.80 9.45
C LYS A 6 -24.23 -11.83 9.27
N GLU A 7 -25.20 -11.82 10.17
CA GLU A 7 -26.39 -10.93 10.09
C GLU A 7 -26.07 -9.52 10.58
N LYS A 8 -25.18 -9.35 11.59
CA LYS A 8 -24.76 -8.02 12.06
C LYS A 8 -24.00 -7.23 11.00
N VAL A 9 -23.15 -7.89 10.19
CA VAL A 9 -22.40 -7.22 9.11
C VAL A 9 -23.31 -6.85 7.95
N ARG A 10 -24.33 -7.68 7.63
CA ARG A 10 -25.31 -7.37 6.57
C ARG A 10 -26.25 -6.22 6.93
N SER A 11 -26.62 -6.05 8.20
CA SER A 11 -27.52 -4.97 8.63
C SER A 11 -26.83 -3.61 8.75
N SER A 12 -25.48 -3.57 8.81
CA SER A 12 -24.69 -2.33 8.91
C SER A 12 -24.27 -1.74 7.57
N ALA A 13 -24.52 -2.44 6.46
CA ALA A 13 -24.14 -2.00 5.11
C ALA A 13 -25.15 -0.99 4.53
N LYS A 14 -25.34 0.16 5.18
CA LYS A 14 -26.06 1.29 4.56
C LYS A 14 -25.13 1.97 3.56
N GLY A 15 -25.39 1.83 2.25
CA GLY A 15 -24.70 2.56 1.18
C GLY A 15 -23.31 2.05 0.79
N GLY A 16 -22.99 0.75 1.01
CA GLY A 16 -21.73 0.18 0.52
C GLY A 16 -20.50 0.44 1.41
N VAL A 17 -20.71 0.99 2.63
CA VAL A 17 -19.66 1.22 3.64
C VAL A 17 -19.85 0.21 4.77
N LEU A 18 -18.78 -0.51 5.08
CA LEU A 18 -18.72 -1.48 6.19
C LEU A 18 -18.03 -0.84 7.42
N PRO A 19 -18.06 -1.48 8.61
CA PRO A 19 -17.41 -0.94 9.78
C PRO A 19 -15.96 -0.57 9.56
N GLY A 20 -15.55 0.59 10.07
CA GLY A 20 -14.21 1.14 9.95
C GLY A 20 -13.89 2.13 11.06
N PHE A 21 -12.75 2.78 10.96
CA PHE A 21 -12.31 3.90 11.79
C PHE A 21 -11.49 4.86 10.91
N GLU A 22 -11.07 5.99 11.44
CA GLU A 22 -10.43 7.08 10.68
C GLU A 22 -9.33 6.61 9.71
N ASP A 23 -8.49 5.68 10.14
CA ASP A 23 -7.35 5.15 9.36
C ASP A 23 -7.68 3.96 8.46
N PHE A 24 -8.88 3.35 8.62
CA PHE A 24 -9.24 2.10 7.96
C PHE A 24 -10.73 1.97 7.74
N THR A 25 -11.16 1.68 6.53
CA THR A 25 -12.57 1.44 6.21
C THR A 25 -12.71 0.45 5.06
N VAL A 26 -13.71 -0.42 5.13
CA VAL A 26 -14.06 -1.41 4.09
C VAL A 26 -15.24 -0.91 3.26
N TYR A 27 -15.18 -1.13 1.95
CA TYR A 27 -16.18 -0.68 0.98
C TYR A 27 -16.56 -1.79 0.01
N SER A 28 -17.80 -1.79 -0.42
CA SER A 28 -18.31 -2.61 -1.53
C SER A 28 -18.84 -1.76 -2.70
N ASP A 29 -18.67 -0.44 -2.63
CA ASP A 29 -19.13 0.50 -3.64
C ASP A 29 -17.93 1.26 -4.22
N VAL A 30 -17.70 1.11 -5.51
CA VAL A 30 -16.58 1.72 -6.24
C VAL A 30 -16.59 3.25 -6.25
N ARG A 31 -17.69 3.90 -5.87
CA ARG A 31 -17.75 5.36 -5.70
C ARG A 31 -16.82 5.88 -4.60
N TYR A 32 -16.43 5.00 -3.66
CA TYR A 32 -15.49 5.32 -2.57
C TYR A 32 -14.03 5.02 -2.90
N LEU A 33 -13.72 4.52 -4.11
CA LEU A 33 -12.33 4.37 -4.53
C LEU A 33 -11.61 5.72 -4.50
N PRO A 34 -10.38 5.79 -3.96
CA PRO A 34 -9.63 7.03 -3.88
C PRO A 34 -9.02 7.46 -5.23
N VAL A 35 -9.35 6.76 -6.31
CA VAL A 35 -8.86 6.99 -7.66
C VAL A 35 -10.03 7.25 -8.62
N GLY A 36 -9.89 8.26 -9.46
CA GLY A 36 -10.89 8.65 -10.47
C GLY A 36 -10.31 8.70 -11.88
N CYS A 37 -11.08 9.31 -12.82
CA CYS A 37 -10.70 9.43 -14.22
C CYS A 37 -9.60 10.49 -14.50
N HIS A 38 -9.19 11.25 -13.49
CA HIS A 38 -8.09 12.19 -13.58
C HIS A 38 -6.91 11.72 -12.76
N PRO A 39 -5.66 11.98 -13.20
CA PRO A 39 -4.47 11.67 -12.43
C PRO A 39 -4.53 12.31 -11.04
N ALA A 40 -4.41 11.50 -10.02
CA ALA A 40 -4.43 11.96 -8.64
C ALA A 40 -3.29 11.31 -7.84
N TYR A 41 -2.74 12.10 -6.91
CA TYR A 41 -1.83 11.60 -5.91
C TYR A 41 -2.64 11.04 -4.74
N LEU A 42 -2.49 9.76 -4.47
CA LEU A 42 -3.29 9.08 -3.47
C LEU A 42 -2.66 9.21 -2.08
N SER A 43 -3.32 9.91 -1.18
CA SER A 43 -2.92 9.99 0.25
C SER A 43 -3.20 8.68 0.99
N GLU A 44 -4.17 7.91 0.53
CA GLU A 44 -4.57 6.61 1.08
C GLU A 44 -4.21 5.48 0.10
N GLY A 45 -3.83 4.33 0.63
CA GLY A 45 -3.77 3.09 -0.15
C GLY A 45 -5.12 2.38 -0.19
N PHE A 46 -5.30 1.50 -1.15
CA PHE A 46 -6.45 0.59 -1.17
C PHE A 46 -6.04 -0.80 -1.65
N VAL A 47 -6.72 -1.79 -1.09
CA VAL A 47 -6.57 -3.19 -1.50
C VAL A 47 -7.95 -3.77 -1.70
N GLY A 48 -8.18 -4.42 -2.83
CA GLY A 48 -9.49 -4.97 -3.13
C GLY A 48 -9.51 -5.97 -4.27
N VAL A 49 -10.54 -6.80 -4.30
CA VAL A 49 -10.80 -7.75 -5.38
C VAL A 49 -11.89 -7.21 -6.29
N CYS A 50 -11.68 -7.27 -7.59
CA CYS A 50 -12.71 -6.99 -8.58
C CYS A 50 -13.76 -8.10 -8.56
N THR A 51 -15.02 -7.73 -8.33
CA THR A 51 -16.15 -8.68 -8.19
C THR A 51 -17.04 -8.73 -9.44
N GLY A 52 -16.86 -7.77 -10.36
CA GLY A 52 -17.60 -7.70 -11.62
C GLY A 52 -17.05 -6.64 -12.55
N GLY A 53 -17.33 -6.75 -13.83
CA GLY A 53 -16.90 -5.80 -14.84
C GLY A 53 -15.39 -5.71 -15.06
N SER A 54 -14.95 -4.59 -15.61
CA SER A 54 -13.52 -4.30 -15.80
C SER A 54 -13.25 -2.80 -15.81
N ALA A 55 -11.99 -2.43 -15.51
CA ALA A 55 -11.47 -1.08 -15.66
C ALA A 55 -9.99 -1.12 -16.05
N VAL A 56 -9.44 0.02 -16.41
CA VAL A 56 -8.01 0.18 -16.61
C VAL A 56 -7.46 1.08 -15.50
N LEU A 57 -6.53 0.55 -14.73
CA LEU A 57 -5.79 1.27 -13.71
C LEU A 57 -4.39 1.58 -14.23
N ASP A 58 -3.99 2.83 -14.14
CA ASP A 58 -2.65 3.29 -14.48
C ASP A 58 -1.97 3.81 -13.21
N ILE A 59 -0.81 3.25 -12.86
CA ILE A 59 0.01 3.70 -11.74
C ILE A 59 1.39 4.08 -12.27
N PHE A 60 1.76 5.37 -12.16
CA PHE A 60 3.01 5.92 -12.67
C PHE A 60 3.29 5.50 -14.13
N SER A 61 2.28 5.59 -14.99
CA SER A 61 2.34 5.20 -16.41
C SER A 61 2.49 3.69 -16.67
N VAL A 62 2.41 2.87 -15.65
CA VAL A 62 2.24 1.42 -15.80
C VAL A 62 0.75 1.12 -15.86
N ARG A 63 0.28 0.73 -17.04
CA ARG A 63 -1.13 0.52 -17.33
C ARG A 63 -1.50 -0.96 -17.22
N ARG A 64 -2.51 -1.30 -16.41
CA ARG A 64 -3.02 -2.65 -16.22
C ARG A 64 -4.55 -2.68 -16.34
N ARG A 65 -5.07 -3.69 -17.03
CA ARG A 65 -6.48 -4.00 -16.99
C ARG A 65 -6.80 -4.76 -15.70
N VAL A 66 -7.86 -4.34 -15.04
CA VAL A 66 -8.43 -4.99 -13.86
C VAL A 66 -9.74 -5.64 -14.31
N SER A 67 -9.88 -6.93 -14.09
CA SER A 67 -11.04 -7.73 -14.46
C SER A 67 -11.54 -8.52 -13.26
N LYS A 68 -12.69 -9.16 -13.38
CA LYS A 68 -13.24 -10.01 -12.31
C LYS A 68 -12.17 -11.01 -11.80
N ASP A 69 -12.13 -11.18 -10.49
CA ASP A 69 -11.21 -12.03 -9.72
C ASP A 69 -9.74 -11.51 -9.66
N ASP A 70 -9.47 -10.31 -10.19
CA ASP A 70 -8.18 -9.66 -9.97
C ASP A 70 -8.14 -8.97 -8.60
N LEU A 71 -7.07 -9.22 -7.85
CA LEU A 71 -6.69 -8.48 -6.64
C LEU A 71 -5.85 -7.27 -7.04
N VAL A 72 -6.29 -6.11 -6.59
CA VAL A 72 -5.57 -4.84 -6.78
C VAL A 72 -4.96 -4.41 -5.45
N VAL A 73 -3.67 -4.08 -5.43
CA VAL A 73 -2.95 -3.61 -4.25
C VAL A 73 -2.27 -2.29 -4.57
N VAL A 74 -2.83 -1.20 -4.09
CA VAL A 74 -2.28 0.15 -4.27
C VAL A 74 -1.88 0.70 -2.90
N ILE A 75 -0.59 0.90 -2.71
CA ILE A 75 -0.07 1.48 -1.48
C ILE A 75 -0.24 3.00 -1.49
N PRO A 76 -0.25 3.67 -0.33
CA PRO A 76 -0.33 5.13 -0.27
C PRO A 76 0.80 5.82 -1.04
N HIS A 77 0.58 7.08 -1.42
CA HIS A 77 1.54 7.94 -2.10
C HIS A 77 1.88 7.51 -3.53
N MET A 78 0.93 6.87 -4.21
CA MET A 78 1.05 6.58 -5.65
C MET A 78 0.24 7.57 -6.49
N PHE A 79 0.75 7.91 -7.68
CA PHE A 79 -0.05 8.55 -8.73
C PHE A 79 -0.85 7.49 -9.47
N ALA A 80 -2.15 7.66 -9.52
CA ALA A 80 -3.04 6.71 -10.14
C ALA A 80 -4.16 7.38 -10.95
N VAL A 81 -4.62 6.67 -11.97
CA VAL A 81 -5.79 7.02 -12.79
C VAL A 81 -6.60 5.75 -13.02
N LEU A 82 -7.91 5.84 -12.86
CA LEU A 82 -8.85 4.78 -13.24
C LEU A 82 -9.60 5.20 -14.50
N SER A 83 -9.46 4.46 -15.58
CA SER A 83 -10.07 4.74 -16.86
C SER A 83 -10.78 3.51 -17.43
N GLU A 84 -11.48 3.65 -18.55
CA GLU A 84 -12.15 2.56 -19.27
C GLU A 84 -13.00 1.65 -18.35
N LYS A 85 -13.70 2.28 -17.41
CA LYS A 85 -14.55 1.57 -16.45
C LYS A 85 -15.83 1.11 -17.12
N SER A 86 -16.13 -0.20 -17.09
CA SER A 86 -17.42 -0.73 -17.52
C SER A 86 -18.53 -0.38 -16.53
N ASP A 87 -19.80 -0.38 -16.98
CA ASP A 87 -20.94 0.00 -16.16
C ASP A 87 -21.16 -0.95 -14.96
N ASP A 88 -20.79 -2.22 -15.13
CA ASP A 88 -20.87 -3.28 -14.12
C ASP A 88 -19.59 -3.44 -13.27
N PHE A 89 -18.63 -2.50 -13.38
CA PHE A 89 -17.40 -2.57 -12.60
C PHE A 89 -17.68 -2.46 -11.10
N ALA A 90 -17.33 -3.49 -10.37
CA ALA A 90 -17.56 -3.61 -8.95
C ALA A 90 -16.33 -4.18 -8.23
N MET A 91 -16.08 -3.69 -7.02
CA MET A 91 -14.97 -4.15 -6.16
C MET A 91 -15.41 -4.27 -4.70
N LEU A 92 -14.86 -5.27 -4.02
CA LEU A 92 -14.82 -5.33 -2.55
C LEU A 92 -13.42 -4.92 -2.14
N PHE A 93 -13.28 -3.81 -1.38
CA PHE A 93 -11.96 -3.26 -1.04
C PHE A 93 -11.96 -2.59 0.33
N PHE A 94 -10.77 -2.38 0.87
CA PHE A 94 -10.53 -1.52 2.01
C PHE A 94 -9.53 -0.43 1.67
N LYS A 95 -9.63 0.69 2.39
CA LYS A 95 -8.67 1.79 2.35
C LYS A 95 -7.87 1.83 3.65
N THR A 96 -6.63 2.24 3.52
CA THR A 96 -5.73 2.47 4.65
C THR A 96 -5.10 3.85 4.53
N SER A 97 -5.06 4.60 5.64
CA SER A 97 -4.28 5.82 5.71
C SER A 97 -2.78 5.51 5.57
N TYR A 98 -2.00 6.52 5.20
CA TYR A 98 -0.54 6.41 5.20
C TYR A 98 0.02 6.06 6.59
N THR A 99 -0.52 6.66 7.65
CA THR A 99 -0.09 6.40 9.03
C THR A 99 -0.29 4.94 9.42
N LEU A 100 -1.47 4.38 9.15
CA LEU A 100 -1.74 2.97 9.44
C LEU A 100 -0.84 2.04 8.60
N PHE A 101 -0.66 2.34 7.32
CA PHE A 101 0.23 1.58 6.44
C PHE A 101 1.67 1.55 6.98
N MET A 102 2.19 2.70 7.43
CA MET A 102 3.52 2.80 8.02
C MET A 102 3.65 2.02 9.34
N ASP A 103 2.61 2.02 10.18
CA ASP A 103 2.59 1.24 11.42
C ASP A 103 2.53 -0.28 11.15
N VAL A 104 1.86 -0.68 10.08
CA VAL A 104 1.91 -2.08 9.59
C VAL A 104 3.34 -2.46 9.19
N LEU A 105 3.99 -1.64 8.36
CA LEU A 105 5.34 -1.90 7.87
C LEU A 105 6.40 -1.89 8.97
N SER A 106 6.27 -1.02 9.98
CA SER A 106 7.25 -0.90 11.07
C SER A 106 7.43 -2.18 11.88
N GLY A 107 6.41 -3.05 11.92
CA GLY A 107 6.47 -4.36 12.60
C GLY A 107 6.80 -5.52 11.68
N MET A 108 7.15 -5.26 10.41
CA MET A 108 7.58 -6.28 9.45
C MET A 108 9.11 -6.23 9.28
N CYS A 109 9.70 -7.34 8.81
CA CYS A 109 11.08 -7.29 8.29
C CYS A 109 11.12 -6.25 7.18
N ARG A 110 11.91 -5.20 7.35
CA ARG A 110 12.01 -3.99 6.52
C ARG A 110 11.73 -4.26 5.05
N PRO A 111 10.61 -3.80 4.50
CA PRO A 111 10.41 -3.84 3.07
C PRO A 111 11.52 -3.01 2.43
N THR A 112 12.32 -3.64 1.61
CA THR A 112 13.36 -2.94 0.85
C THR A 112 12.69 -2.02 -0.18
N LEU A 113 13.43 -1.05 -0.67
CA LEU A 113 12.96 -0.17 -1.74
C LEU A 113 12.58 -0.95 -2.99
N ASP A 114 13.27 -2.07 -3.25
CA ASP A 114 12.88 -3.01 -4.29
C ASP A 114 11.43 -3.46 -4.17
N PHE A 115 10.93 -3.64 -2.94
CA PHE A 115 9.53 -3.98 -2.71
C PHE A 115 8.57 -2.88 -3.15
N PHE A 116 8.87 -1.62 -2.87
CA PHE A 116 8.04 -0.49 -3.31
C PHE A 116 8.06 -0.34 -4.82
N PHE A 117 9.21 -0.51 -5.47
CA PHE A 117 9.31 -0.51 -6.93
C PHE A 117 8.60 -1.69 -7.56
N TYR A 118 8.71 -2.86 -6.95
CA TYR A 118 7.96 -4.03 -7.37
C TYR A 118 6.45 -3.77 -7.33
N MET A 119 5.93 -3.21 -6.23
CA MET A 119 4.52 -2.89 -6.06
C MET A 119 4.02 -1.85 -7.06
N ARG A 120 4.87 -0.94 -7.55
CA ARG A 120 4.52 -0.01 -8.62
C ARG A 120 4.29 -0.68 -9.98
N GLN A 121 4.94 -1.79 -10.24
CA GLN A 121 4.84 -2.53 -11.49
C GLN A 121 3.87 -3.72 -11.39
N HIS A 122 3.72 -4.28 -10.20
CA HIS A 122 2.94 -5.49 -9.90
C HIS A 122 1.86 -5.18 -8.85
N TYR A 123 0.85 -4.44 -9.25
CA TYR A 123 -0.25 -4.04 -8.37
C TYR A 123 -1.58 -4.74 -8.72
N VAL A 124 -1.61 -5.58 -9.76
CA VAL A 124 -2.75 -6.43 -10.13
C VAL A 124 -2.29 -7.87 -10.14
N PHE A 125 -3.01 -8.73 -9.41
CA PHE A 125 -2.73 -10.15 -9.25
C PHE A 125 -3.99 -10.94 -9.59
N THR A 126 -3.96 -11.80 -10.60
CA THR A 126 -5.10 -12.66 -10.92
C THR A 126 -5.18 -13.80 -9.93
N LEU A 127 -6.30 -13.91 -9.23
CA LEU A 127 -6.55 -14.92 -8.22
C LEU A 127 -7.36 -16.10 -8.79
N VAL A 128 -7.14 -17.30 -8.25
CA VAL A 128 -8.06 -18.41 -8.46
C VAL A 128 -9.24 -18.30 -7.49
N GLU A 129 -10.35 -18.96 -7.79
CA GLU A 129 -11.61 -18.86 -7.03
C GLU A 129 -11.43 -19.07 -5.52
N SER A 130 -10.61 -20.06 -5.13
CA SER A 130 -10.31 -20.32 -3.72
C SER A 130 -9.54 -19.20 -3.02
N GLU A 131 -8.74 -18.41 -3.76
CA GLU A 131 -8.01 -17.25 -3.26
C GLU A 131 -8.92 -16.04 -3.13
N VAL A 132 -9.84 -15.85 -4.08
CA VAL A 132 -10.89 -14.83 -4.00
C VAL A 132 -11.73 -15.05 -2.74
N GLU A 133 -12.15 -16.29 -2.46
CA GLU A 133 -12.92 -16.60 -1.26
C GLU A 133 -12.11 -16.37 0.03
N ARG A 134 -10.84 -16.75 0.05
CA ARG A 134 -9.93 -16.42 1.18
C ARG A 134 -9.81 -14.93 1.40
N PHE A 135 -9.66 -14.14 0.33
CA PHE A 135 -9.58 -12.69 0.44
C PHE A 135 -10.89 -12.08 0.95
N ARG A 136 -12.05 -12.56 0.49
CA ARG A 136 -13.37 -12.14 1.02
C ARG A 136 -13.49 -12.41 2.52
N ASN A 137 -13.10 -13.60 2.96
CA ASN A 137 -13.11 -13.97 4.38
C ASN A 137 -12.13 -13.11 5.21
N PHE A 138 -10.98 -12.78 4.64
CA PHE A 138 -10.01 -11.87 5.24
C PHE A 138 -10.59 -10.46 5.40
N VAL A 139 -11.20 -9.90 4.35
CA VAL A 139 -11.86 -8.58 4.41
C VAL A 139 -13.01 -8.58 5.43
N HIS A 140 -13.75 -9.68 5.52
CA HIS A 140 -14.80 -9.84 6.55
C HIS A 140 -14.20 -9.83 7.96
N ALA A 141 -13.10 -10.54 8.19
CA ALA A 141 -12.39 -10.53 9.49
C ALA A 141 -11.89 -9.12 9.85
N LEU A 142 -11.34 -8.38 8.89
CA LEU A 142 -10.93 -6.97 9.06
C LEU A 142 -12.13 -6.10 9.46
N ALA A 143 -13.25 -6.20 8.75
CA ALA A 143 -14.46 -5.43 9.05
C ALA A 143 -15.01 -5.75 10.46
N CYS A 144 -15.02 -7.03 10.87
CA CYS A 144 -15.41 -7.43 12.22
C CYS A 144 -14.51 -6.82 13.29
N LYS A 145 -13.18 -6.80 13.08
CA LYS A 145 -12.24 -6.20 14.03
C LYS A 145 -12.35 -4.68 14.05
N ALA A 146 -12.50 -4.06 12.89
CA ALA A 146 -12.70 -2.62 12.77
C ALA A 146 -14.01 -2.13 13.41
N GLY A 147 -15.04 -2.98 13.48
CA GLY A 147 -16.32 -2.69 14.15
C GLY A 147 -16.35 -2.97 15.65
N SER A 148 -15.25 -3.48 16.26
CA SER A 148 -15.20 -3.76 17.70
C SER A 148 -15.15 -2.46 18.53
N GLU A 149 -15.68 -2.50 19.75
CA GLU A 149 -15.98 -1.30 20.55
C GLU A 149 -14.75 -0.61 21.17
N THR A 150 -13.63 -1.31 21.36
CA THR A 150 -12.44 -0.79 22.05
C THR A 150 -11.41 -0.23 21.09
N GLY A 151 -11.21 1.11 21.09
CA GLY A 151 -10.40 1.86 20.12
C GLY A 151 -8.98 1.34 19.90
N HIS A 152 -8.21 1.10 20.97
CA HIS A 152 -6.82 0.64 20.84
C HIS A 152 -6.74 -0.83 20.34
N ILE A 153 -7.50 -1.73 20.96
CA ILE A 153 -7.53 -3.16 20.58
C ILE A 153 -8.00 -3.33 19.12
N ARG A 154 -8.95 -2.51 18.70
CA ARG A 154 -9.46 -2.46 17.33
C ARG A 154 -8.34 -2.17 16.33
N ARG A 155 -7.58 -1.09 16.55
CA ARG A 155 -6.49 -0.67 15.67
C ARG A 155 -5.38 -1.70 15.59
N GLU A 156 -4.92 -2.21 16.74
CA GLU A 156 -3.89 -3.26 16.80
C GLU A 156 -4.33 -4.56 16.10
N SER A 157 -5.58 -4.98 16.29
CA SER A 157 -6.11 -6.17 15.61
C SER A 157 -6.09 -6.03 14.08
N VAL A 158 -6.43 -4.84 13.57
CA VAL A 158 -6.36 -4.55 12.13
C VAL A 158 -4.91 -4.53 11.64
N ILE A 159 -3.99 -3.92 12.39
CA ILE A 159 -2.56 -3.90 12.07
C ILE A 159 -2.01 -5.33 11.96
N LEU A 160 -2.30 -6.21 12.92
CA LEU A 160 -1.82 -7.58 12.91
C LEU A 160 -2.33 -8.37 11.69
N LEU A 161 -3.62 -8.22 11.35
CA LEU A 161 -4.18 -8.85 10.15
C LEU A 161 -3.53 -8.31 8.87
N LEU A 162 -3.36 -6.99 8.77
CA LEU A 162 -2.72 -6.37 7.61
C LEU A 162 -1.23 -6.79 7.50
N ARG A 163 -0.52 -6.98 8.62
CA ARG A 163 0.85 -7.51 8.60
C ARG A 163 0.93 -8.89 7.95
N VAL A 164 0.03 -9.80 8.31
CA VAL A 164 -0.03 -11.13 7.67
C VAL A 164 -0.25 -10.99 6.16
N PHE A 165 -1.20 -10.17 5.74
CA PHE A 165 -1.50 -9.93 4.33
C PHE A 165 -0.29 -9.36 3.55
N TYR A 166 0.33 -8.29 4.05
CA TYR A 166 1.50 -7.70 3.39
C TYR A 166 2.73 -8.60 3.45
N TRP A 167 2.82 -9.47 4.44
CA TRP A 167 3.88 -10.48 4.51
C TRP A 167 3.77 -11.50 3.39
N ASP A 168 2.57 -11.96 3.06
CA ASP A 168 2.35 -12.87 1.94
C ASP A 168 2.76 -12.22 0.60
N ILE A 169 2.41 -10.95 0.39
CA ILE A 169 2.85 -10.18 -0.77
C ILE A 169 4.38 -10.05 -0.79
N PHE A 170 5.01 -9.77 0.36
CA PHE A 170 6.46 -9.67 0.47
C PHE A 170 7.19 -10.98 0.16
N VAL A 171 6.64 -12.11 0.58
CA VAL A 171 7.18 -13.44 0.23
C VAL A 171 7.10 -13.67 -1.28
N GLN A 172 6.01 -13.28 -1.92
CA GLN A 172 5.86 -13.38 -3.37
C GLN A 172 6.89 -12.51 -4.11
N PHE A 173 7.04 -11.26 -3.67
CA PHE A 173 8.09 -10.37 -4.17
C PHE A 173 9.49 -11.01 -4.06
N LYS A 174 9.84 -11.60 -2.91
CA LYS A 174 11.15 -12.24 -2.72
C LYS A 174 11.38 -13.40 -3.70
N LYS A 175 10.35 -14.19 -3.98
CA LYS A 175 10.44 -15.29 -4.98
C LYS A 175 10.74 -14.75 -6.39
N GLU A 176 10.11 -13.64 -6.77
CA GLU A 176 10.33 -13.04 -8.09
C GLU A 176 11.67 -12.30 -8.16
N ALA A 177 12.09 -11.61 -7.11
CA ALA A 177 13.38 -10.96 -7.04
C ALA A 177 14.56 -11.95 -7.24
N VAL A 178 14.47 -13.13 -6.63
CA VAL A 178 15.48 -14.19 -6.81
C VAL A 178 15.51 -14.71 -8.26
N ARG A 179 14.38 -14.66 -8.98
CA ARG A 179 14.31 -15.06 -10.39
C ARG A 179 14.88 -14.02 -11.36
N GLY A 180 15.38 -12.87 -10.86
CA GLY A 180 15.96 -11.82 -11.69
C GLY A 180 14.94 -11.01 -12.50
N GLY A 181 13.66 -11.01 -12.09
CA GLY A 181 12.54 -10.42 -12.83
C GLY A 181 12.35 -8.91 -12.69
N ILE A 182 13.05 -8.26 -11.76
CA ILE A 182 12.85 -6.82 -11.50
C ILE A 182 13.79 -6.00 -12.35
N ARG A 183 13.26 -5.31 -13.37
CA ARG A 183 14.02 -4.36 -14.20
C ARG A 183 13.62 -2.94 -13.85
N TYR A 184 14.61 -2.09 -13.60
CA TYR A 184 14.42 -0.67 -13.33
C TYR A 184 14.75 0.17 -14.57
N GLY A 185 14.01 1.24 -14.80
CA GLY A 185 14.45 2.31 -15.70
C GLY A 185 15.60 3.12 -15.06
N HIS A 186 16.27 3.94 -15.89
CA HIS A 186 17.43 4.73 -15.41
C HIS A 186 17.08 5.66 -14.23
N LYS A 187 15.90 6.27 -14.23
CA LYS A 187 15.42 7.12 -13.12
C LYS A 187 15.15 6.31 -11.86
N GLU A 188 14.49 5.17 -11.99
CA GLU A 188 14.22 4.27 -10.87
C GLU A 188 15.52 3.73 -10.27
N GLU A 189 16.50 3.37 -11.10
CA GLU A 189 17.81 2.92 -10.64
C GLU A 189 18.54 4.01 -9.84
N LEU A 190 18.47 5.27 -10.30
CA LEU A 190 19.05 6.39 -9.59
C LEU A 190 18.37 6.61 -8.23
N VAL A 191 17.04 6.57 -8.18
CA VAL A 191 16.27 6.67 -6.93
C VAL A 191 16.58 5.50 -6.01
N TYR A 192 16.70 4.29 -6.54
CA TYR A 192 17.13 3.13 -5.77
C TYR A 192 18.49 3.34 -5.09
N LYS A 193 19.50 3.80 -5.84
CA LYS A 193 20.81 4.13 -5.29
C LYS A 193 20.74 5.22 -4.21
N PHE A 194 19.96 6.28 -4.46
CA PHE A 194 19.72 7.33 -3.47
C PHE A 194 19.14 6.78 -2.16
N LEU A 195 18.10 5.97 -2.25
CA LEU A 195 17.41 5.48 -1.08
C LEU A 195 18.23 4.42 -0.31
N ASN A 196 19.08 3.65 -0.99
CA ASN A 196 20.09 2.80 -0.32
C ASN A 196 21.09 3.65 0.47
N LEU A 197 21.59 4.73 -0.13
CA LEU A 197 22.47 5.67 0.59
C LEU A 197 21.75 6.31 1.80
N VAL A 198 20.44 6.60 1.70
CA VAL A 198 19.66 7.07 2.83
C VAL A 198 19.62 6.01 3.93
N THR A 199 19.40 4.75 3.60
CA THR A 199 19.42 3.63 4.56
C THR A 199 20.77 3.50 5.29
N GLU A 200 21.88 3.77 4.59
CA GLU A 200 23.21 3.66 5.17
C GLU A 200 23.60 4.88 6.02
N HIS A 201 23.09 6.07 5.66
CA HIS A 201 23.62 7.34 6.21
C HIS A 201 22.58 8.22 6.93
N TYR A 202 21.31 7.81 7.06
CA TYR A 202 20.23 8.62 7.66
C TYR A 202 20.53 9.11 9.07
N SER A 203 21.33 8.36 9.84
CA SER A 203 21.68 8.71 11.22
C SER A 203 22.73 9.83 11.31
N THR A 204 23.58 9.97 10.29
CA THR A 204 24.70 10.90 10.26
C THR A 204 24.49 12.09 9.32
N ASN A 205 23.73 11.92 8.25
CA ASN A 205 23.53 12.94 7.22
C ASN A 205 22.06 13.05 6.81
N ARG A 206 21.54 14.28 6.84
CA ARG A 206 20.15 14.60 6.46
C ARG A 206 20.04 15.58 5.30
N GLU A 207 21.16 16.03 4.76
CA GLU A 207 21.20 17.01 3.69
C GLU A 207 21.18 16.33 2.31
N VAL A 208 20.31 16.82 1.44
CA VAL A 208 20.15 16.27 0.07
C VAL A 208 21.44 16.38 -0.73
N SER A 209 22.25 17.44 -0.50
CA SER A 209 23.54 17.66 -1.14
C SER A 209 24.51 16.50 -0.91
N PHE A 210 24.59 15.97 0.32
CA PHE A 210 25.44 14.83 0.63
C PHE A 210 25.15 13.61 -0.25
N TYR A 211 23.88 13.29 -0.45
CA TYR A 211 23.45 12.15 -1.28
C TYR A 211 23.66 12.42 -2.78
N ALA A 212 23.41 13.65 -3.21
CA ALA A 212 23.64 14.08 -4.58
C ALA A 212 25.12 13.99 -4.96
N ASP A 213 26.00 14.43 -4.07
CA ASP A 213 27.46 14.35 -4.25
C ASP A 213 27.93 12.89 -4.37
N LYS A 214 27.41 11.99 -3.51
CA LYS A 214 27.72 10.55 -3.59
C LYS A 214 27.25 9.90 -4.91
N LEU A 215 26.20 10.44 -5.51
CA LEU A 215 25.64 9.99 -6.78
C LEU A 215 26.24 10.72 -7.98
N CYS A 216 27.16 11.68 -7.77
CA CYS A 216 27.77 12.50 -8.80
C CYS A 216 26.77 13.28 -9.64
N ILE A 217 25.70 13.82 -9.01
CA ILE A 217 24.65 14.61 -9.65
C ILE A 217 24.34 15.87 -8.84
N SER A 218 23.62 16.83 -9.43
CA SER A 218 23.18 18.02 -8.69
C SER A 218 22.03 17.72 -7.72
N PRO A 219 21.95 18.40 -6.56
CA PRO A 219 20.83 18.25 -5.62
C PRO A 219 19.47 18.55 -6.25
N LYS A 220 19.43 19.51 -7.19
CA LYS A 220 18.22 19.86 -7.93
C LYS A 220 17.75 18.70 -8.82
N TYR A 221 18.68 18.07 -9.55
CA TYR A 221 18.38 16.93 -10.40
C TYR A 221 17.94 15.72 -9.57
N LEU A 222 18.63 15.44 -8.45
CA LEU A 222 18.24 14.38 -7.52
C LEU A 222 16.80 14.59 -7.02
N THR A 223 16.46 15.79 -6.53
CA THR A 223 15.13 16.10 -6.03
C THR A 223 14.07 15.96 -7.13
N MET A 224 14.36 16.40 -8.35
CA MET A 224 13.45 16.25 -9.49
C MET A 224 13.20 14.77 -9.81
N VAL A 225 14.26 13.96 -9.93
CA VAL A 225 14.13 12.54 -10.27
C VAL A 225 13.44 11.77 -9.15
N VAL A 226 13.76 12.05 -7.89
CA VAL A 226 13.09 11.43 -6.74
C VAL A 226 11.60 11.80 -6.75
N HIS A 227 11.25 13.06 -7.00
CA HIS A 227 9.86 13.49 -7.09
C HIS A 227 9.12 12.81 -8.26
N ASP A 228 9.72 12.74 -9.44
CA ASP A 228 9.12 12.06 -10.61
C ASP A 228 8.82 10.58 -10.32
N VAL A 229 9.71 9.94 -9.56
CA VAL A 229 9.61 8.50 -9.28
C VAL A 229 8.76 8.21 -8.04
N THR A 230 8.84 9.00 -6.98
CA THR A 230 8.21 8.70 -5.68
C THR A 230 7.00 9.59 -5.35
N GLY A 231 6.84 10.70 -6.07
CA GLY A 231 5.86 11.75 -5.75
C GLY A 231 6.27 12.64 -4.56
N LYS A 232 7.46 12.44 -3.98
CA LYS A 232 7.98 13.15 -2.81
C LYS A 232 9.31 13.82 -3.12
N SER A 233 9.63 14.88 -2.40
CA SER A 233 10.97 15.45 -2.48
C SER A 233 12.01 14.52 -1.86
N ALA A 234 13.28 14.66 -2.28
CA ALA A 234 14.38 13.89 -1.69
C ALA A 234 14.48 14.10 -0.16
N LYS A 235 14.21 15.32 0.33
CA LYS A 235 14.20 15.66 1.76
C LYS A 235 13.09 14.92 2.52
N GLU A 236 11.88 14.86 1.96
CA GLU A 236 10.77 14.10 2.56
C GLU A 236 11.12 12.61 2.66
N CYS A 237 11.73 12.02 1.63
CA CYS A 237 12.16 10.63 1.67
C CYS A 237 13.17 10.36 2.78
N ILE A 238 14.15 11.25 2.99
CA ILE A 238 15.15 11.13 4.07
C ILE A 238 14.46 11.20 5.45
N VAL A 239 13.56 12.16 5.64
CA VAL A 239 12.84 12.35 6.92
C VAL A 239 11.95 11.14 7.23
N GLU A 240 11.19 10.66 6.26
CA GLU A 240 10.31 9.51 6.44
C GLU A 240 11.07 8.23 6.77
N HIS A 241 12.20 7.99 6.07
CA HIS A 241 13.06 6.86 6.39
C HIS A 241 13.56 6.94 7.84
N THR A 242 14.00 8.13 8.27
CA THR A 242 14.46 8.35 9.64
C THR A 242 13.35 8.08 10.67
N LEU A 243 12.12 8.54 10.41
CA LEU A 243 10.97 8.30 11.29
C LEU A 243 10.59 6.82 11.37
N LEU A 244 10.65 6.09 10.25
CA LEU A 244 10.43 4.64 10.23
C LEU A 244 11.42 3.89 11.11
N GLU A 245 12.70 4.25 11.00
CA GLU A 245 13.75 3.64 11.78
C GLU A 245 13.57 3.89 13.28
N ILE A 246 13.23 5.13 13.66
CA ILE A 246 12.95 5.48 15.07
C ILE A 246 11.75 4.66 15.59
N LYS A 247 10.65 4.58 14.84
CA LYS A 247 9.48 3.79 15.22
C LYS A 247 9.82 2.30 15.38
N SER A 248 10.59 1.74 14.44
CA SER A 248 11.04 0.35 14.49
C SER A 248 11.87 0.10 15.75
N CYS A 249 12.85 0.95 16.06
CA CYS A 249 13.66 0.82 17.26
C CYS A 249 12.82 0.89 18.54
N LEU A 250 11.86 1.82 18.64
CA LEU A 250 11.00 1.96 19.83
C LEU A 250 10.10 0.74 20.06
N LEU A 251 9.58 0.13 19.01
CA LEU A 251 8.77 -1.09 19.11
C LEU A 251 9.56 -2.30 19.62
N TYR A 252 10.84 -2.40 19.26
CA TYR A 252 11.71 -3.49 19.73
C TYR A 252 12.35 -3.24 21.11
N THR A 253 12.39 -1.98 21.57
CA THR A 253 13.04 -1.61 22.84
C THR A 253 12.05 -1.28 23.95
N SER A 254 10.74 -1.23 23.69
CA SER A 254 9.74 -1.04 24.71
C SER A 254 9.60 -2.32 25.56
N PRO A 255 10.06 -2.35 26.83
CA PRO A 255 9.79 -3.49 27.69
C PRO A 255 8.27 -3.53 27.95
N SER A 256 7.73 -4.71 27.89
CA SER A 256 6.34 -5.04 28.26
C SER A 256 6.06 -4.66 29.71
#